data_dd966302b1bfaccc73d4cbc86e520308
#
_entry.id   dd966302b1bfaccc73d4cbc86e520308
#
_cell.length_a   1.000
_cell.length_b   1.000
_cell.length_c   1.000
_cell.angle_alpha   90.00
_cell.angle_beta   90.00
_cell.angle_gamma   90.00
#
_symmetry.space_group_name_H-M   'P 1'
#
loop_
_entity.id
_entity.type
_entity.pdbx_description
1 polymer ?
#
loop_
_entity_poly.entity_id
_entity_poly.type
_entity_poly.pdbx_seq_one_letter_code
_entity_poly.pdbx_strand_id
1 'polypeptide(L)'
;HMARLSGVVPMIAMVLGPCVGAAAMMAKLSDVVIVAKPAGALMMAGPQVLASAMKKDIKAEELGGADVAVKTGAAHFACETEADAMAKAKAVLGMLPANNLEDAPFSVEEDMNRQLEGFEAGCDGAELIAALADAGSVLEFGKGHTQAVTALGKMAGRTVAFVYTGKGDTCDNRMKKIARFVRFADCYNIPVVSLVDSTGLKLFDTVERQMAVLNAASTLVYAYSEATTGKV
;
A
#
# COMPACT_ATOMS: atom_id res chain seq x y z
N HIS A 1 -8.21 14.80 -15.79
CA HIS A 1 -9.43 14.33 -15.13
C HIS A 1 -9.12 13.42 -13.95
N MET A 2 -8.23 12.43 -14.05
CA MET A 2 -7.88 11.51 -12.95
C MET A 2 -7.47 12.23 -11.66
N ALA A 3 -6.59 13.24 -11.75
CA ALA A 3 -6.18 14.01 -10.58
C ALA A 3 -7.33 14.76 -9.84
N ARG A 4 -8.44 15.00 -10.51
CA ARG A 4 -9.65 15.61 -9.89
C ARG A 4 -10.54 14.56 -9.22
N LEU A 5 -10.39 13.29 -9.57
CA LEU A 5 -11.13 12.17 -8.98
C LEU A 5 -10.39 11.55 -7.79
N SER A 6 -9.10 11.85 -7.66
CA SER A 6 -8.28 11.37 -6.53
C SER A 6 -8.87 11.84 -5.20
N GLY A 7 -9.14 10.89 -4.31
CA GLY A 7 -9.79 11.14 -3.04
C GLY A 7 -11.29 11.43 -3.10
N VAL A 8 -11.91 11.38 -4.28
CA VAL A 8 -13.37 11.54 -4.44
C VAL A 8 -14.04 10.18 -4.68
N VAL A 9 -13.48 9.38 -5.56
CA VAL A 9 -13.93 8.01 -5.84
C VAL A 9 -12.73 7.08 -5.84
N PRO A 10 -12.85 5.83 -5.34
CA PRO A 10 -11.75 4.87 -5.38
C PRO A 10 -11.30 4.59 -6.81
N MET A 11 -10.02 4.80 -7.09
CA MET A 11 -9.42 4.53 -8.38
C MET A 11 -8.48 3.33 -8.31
N ILE A 12 -8.78 2.29 -9.09
CA ILE A 12 -7.96 1.08 -9.17
C ILE A 12 -7.41 0.92 -10.58
N ALA A 13 -6.09 0.90 -10.71
CA ALA A 13 -5.41 0.58 -11.96
C ALA A 13 -5.03 -0.91 -11.98
N MET A 14 -5.51 -1.64 -12.98
CA MET A 14 -5.07 -3.01 -13.27
C MET A 14 -4.15 -2.98 -14.48
N VAL A 15 -2.90 -3.39 -14.28
CA VAL A 15 -1.86 -3.46 -15.30
C VAL A 15 -1.76 -4.90 -15.78
N LEU A 16 -2.42 -5.19 -16.91
CA LEU A 16 -2.55 -6.53 -17.48
C LEU A 16 -1.56 -6.78 -18.63
N GLY A 17 -0.83 -5.74 -19.04
CA GLY A 17 0.17 -5.77 -20.10
C GLY A 17 1.25 -4.71 -19.87
N PRO A 18 2.14 -4.48 -20.86
CA PRO A 18 3.18 -3.46 -20.75
C PRO A 18 2.59 -2.04 -20.61
N CYS A 19 2.83 -1.40 -19.48
CA CYS A 19 2.39 -0.05 -19.17
C CYS A 19 3.60 0.85 -19.01
N VAL A 20 3.83 1.77 -19.96
CA VAL A 20 5.09 2.50 -20.10
C VAL A 20 4.86 4.01 -20.15
N GLY A 21 5.79 4.78 -19.56
CA GLY A 21 5.83 6.23 -19.64
C GLY A 21 4.58 6.91 -19.08
N ALA A 22 3.88 7.69 -19.90
CA ALA A 22 2.69 8.43 -19.47
C ALA A 22 1.57 7.52 -18.96
N ALA A 23 1.38 6.33 -19.56
CA ALA A 23 0.40 5.36 -19.07
C ALA A 23 0.78 4.84 -17.67
N ALA A 24 2.05 4.57 -17.43
CA ALA A 24 2.55 4.17 -16.11
C ALA A 24 2.37 5.29 -15.07
N MET A 25 2.59 6.55 -15.47
CA MET A 25 2.31 7.69 -14.61
C MET A 25 0.83 7.80 -14.28
N MET A 26 -0.06 7.59 -15.25
CA MET A 26 -1.51 7.60 -15.01
C MET A 26 -1.93 6.46 -14.08
N ALA A 27 -1.39 5.25 -14.25
CA ALA A 27 -1.64 4.15 -13.33
C ALA A 27 -1.21 4.50 -11.89
N LYS A 28 -0.10 5.23 -11.72
CA LYS A 28 0.40 5.69 -10.40
C LYS A 28 -0.44 6.78 -9.75
N LEU A 29 -1.29 7.48 -10.51
CA LEU A 29 -2.27 8.42 -9.95
C LEU A 29 -3.47 7.72 -9.30
N SER A 30 -3.64 6.42 -9.55
CA SER A 30 -4.69 5.63 -8.91
C SER A 30 -4.34 5.34 -7.45
N ASP A 31 -5.37 5.16 -6.63
CA ASP A 31 -5.23 4.83 -5.21
C ASP A 31 -4.61 3.45 -5.03
N VAL A 32 -5.04 2.49 -5.86
CA VAL A 32 -4.56 1.12 -5.85
C VAL A 32 -4.05 0.72 -7.23
N VAL A 33 -2.87 0.11 -7.28
CA VAL A 33 -2.26 -0.44 -8.49
C VAL A 33 -2.05 -1.92 -8.31
N ILE A 34 -2.60 -2.71 -9.24
CA ILE A 34 -2.52 -4.17 -9.30
C ILE A 34 -1.80 -4.53 -10.59
N VAL A 35 -0.79 -5.39 -10.53
CA VAL A 35 -0.07 -5.87 -11.72
C VAL A 35 -0.24 -7.38 -11.84
N ALA A 36 -0.69 -7.84 -13.00
CA ALA A 36 -0.93 -9.27 -13.27
C ALA A 36 0.20 -9.90 -14.08
N LYS A 37 0.64 -11.08 -13.69
CA LYS A 37 1.56 -11.91 -14.45
C LYS A 37 0.80 -12.61 -15.61
N PRO A 38 1.50 -13.08 -16.65
CA PRO A 38 2.92 -12.88 -16.91
C PRO A 38 3.22 -11.57 -17.67
N ALA A 39 2.21 -10.91 -18.25
CA ALA A 39 2.40 -9.82 -19.21
C ALA A 39 2.45 -8.43 -18.56
N GLY A 40 1.86 -8.25 -17.39
CA GLY A 40 1.80 -6.95 -16.70
C GLY A 40 3.17 -6.44 -16.30
N ALA A 41 3.51 -5.23 -16.73
CA ALA A 41 4.74 -4.57 -16.36
C ALA A 41 4.55 -3.05 -16.30
N LEU A 42 4.97 -2.43 -15.21
CA LEU A 42 4.86 -0.98 -14.98
C LEU A 42 6.25 -0.35 -15.07
N MET A 43 6.51 0.40 -16.13
CA MET A 43 7.84 0.89 -16.47
C MET A 43 7.84 2.38 -16.80
N MET A 44 8.88 3.09 -16.39
CA MET A 44 9.11 4.48 -16.81
C MET A 44 9.48 4.56 -18.30
N ALA A 45 10.37 3.66 -18.75
CA ALA A 45 10.81 3.54 -20.13
C ALA A 45 10.86 2.05 -20.51
N GLY A 46 10.56 1.72 -21.75
CA GLY A 46 10.60 0.34 -22.22
C GLY A 46 12.02 -0.19 -22.40
N PRO A 47 12.19 -1.53 -22.49
CA PRO A 47 13.50 -2.17 -22.63
C PRO A 47 14.37 -1.61 -23.75
N GLN A 48 13.77 -1.38 -24.92
CA GLN A 48 14.50 -0.87 -26.09
C GLN A 48 15.08 0.55 -25.86
N VAL A 49 14.31 1.42 -25.18
CA VAL A 49 14.77 2.76 -24.85
C VAL A 49 15.94 2.72 -23.87
N LEU A 50 15.85 1.86 -22.86
CA LEU A 50 16.93 1.69 -21.87
C LEU A 50 18.16 1.00 -22.49
N ALA A 51 17.99 0.02 -23.37
CA ALA A 51 19.09 -0.62 -24.09
C ALA A 51 19.85 0.42 -24.92
N SER A 52 19.13 1.28 -25.63
CA SER A 52 19.73 2.35 -26.42
C SER A 52 20.47 3.42 -25.57
N ALA A 53 19.82 3.86 -24.47
CA ALA A 53 20.36 4.96 -23.64
C ALA A 53 21.47 4.49 -22.70
N MET A 54 21.34 3.31 -22.10
CA MET A 54 22.22 2.81 -21.04
C MET A 54 23.14 1.69 -21.50
N LYS A 55 23.01 1.21 -22.75
CA LYS A 55 23.73 0.06 -23.33
C LYS A 55 23.59 -1.21 -22.46
N LYS A 56 22.43 -1.40 -21.86
CA LYS A 56 22.08 -2.57 -21.05
C LYS A 56 20.83 -3.22 -21.64
N ASP A 57 20.94 -4.50 -21.89
CA ASP A 57 19.79 -5.31 -22.31
C ASP A 57 19.12 -5.85 -21.06
N ILE A 58 17.91 -5.34 -20.76
CA ILE A 58 17.13 -5.68 -19.57
C ILE A 58 15.72 -6.03 -20.03
N LYS A 59 15.18 -7.14 -19.55
CA LYS A 59 13.82 -7.58 -19.91
C LYS A 59 12.76 -6.72 -19.19
N ALA A 60 11.57 -6.62 -19.79
CA ALA A 60 10.43 -5.88 -19.23
C ALA A 60 10.05 -6.37 -17.83
N GLU A 61 10.12 -7.68 -17.60
CA GLU A 61 9.85 -8.30 -16.30
C GLU A 61 10.82 -7.84 -15.21
N GLU A 62 12.10 -7.71 -15.53
CA GLU A 62 13.14 -7.22 -14.60
C GLU A 62 13.04 -5.71 -14.35
N LEU A 63 12.49 -4.94 -15.31
CA LEU A 63 12.30 -3.51 -15.18
C LEU A 63 11.09 -3.11 -14.35
N GLY A 64 9.99 -3.84 -14.48
CA GLY A 64 8.74 -3.45 -13.84
C GLY A 64 7.67 -4.53 -13.85
N GLY A 65 8.03 -5.81 -13.96
CA GLY A 65 7.11 -6.93 -13.81
C GLY A 65 6.43 -6.91 -12.44
N ALA A 66 5.39 -7.70 -12.25
CA ALA A 66 4.50 -7.64 -11.09
C ALA A 66 5.24 -7.65 -9.74
N ASP A 67 6.17 -8.58 -9.55
CA ASP A 67 6.92 -8.69 -8.29
C ASP A 67 7.89 -7.51 -8.10
N VAL A 68 8.55 -7.07 -9.15
CA VAL A 68 9.44 -5.90 -9.11
C VAL A 68 8.65 -4.63 -8.80
N ALA A 69 7.48 -4.46 -9.40
CA ALA A 69 6.61 -3.31 -9.16
C ALA A 69 6.15 -3.23 -7.70
N VAL A 70 5.80 -4.35 -7.08
CA VAL A 70 5.46 -4.38 -5.65
C VAL A 70 6.69 -4.15 -4.77
N LYS A 71 7.80 -4.84 -5.04
CA LYS A 71 9.04 -4.71 -4.27
C LYS A 71 9.60 -3.28 -4.27
N THR A 72 9.42 -2.55 -5.36
CA THR A 72 9.85 -1.15 -5.48
C THR A 72 8.81 -0.13 -4.98
N GLY A 73 7.62 -0.57 -4.56
CA GLY A 73 6.50 0.30 -4.15
C GLY A 73 5.79 0.98 -5.33
N ALA A 74 6.05 0.54 -6.55
CA ALA A 74 5.36 1.03 -7.74
C ALA A 74 3.93 0.50 -7.83
N ALA A 75 3.68 -0.73 -7.36
CA ALA A 75 2.36 -1.34 -7.27
C ALA A 75 2.05 -1.80 -5.83
N HIS A 76 0.78 -2.10 -5.57
CA HIS A 76 0.30 -2.58 -4.28
C HIS A 76 0.12 -4.10 -4.26
N PHE A 77 -0.29 -4.69 -5.39
CA PHE A 77 -0.53 -6.13 -5.51
C PHE A 77 0.10 -6.68 -6.78
N ALA A 78 0.76 -7.84 -6.63
CA ALA A 78 1.16 -8.72 -7.72
C ALA A 78 0.20 -9.91 -7.75
N CYS A 79 -0.36 -10.24 -8.91
CA CYS A 79 -1.30 -11.34 -9.10
C CYS A 79 -0.76 -12.32 -10.14
N GLU A 80 -1.00 -13.61 -9.95
CA GLU A 80 -0.49 -14.64 -10.87
C GLU A 80 -1.22 -14.63 -12.21
N THR A 81 -2.50 -14.25 -12.21
CA THR A 81 -3.33 -14.18 -13.41
C THR A 81 -4.15 -12.90 -13.47
N GLU A 82 -4.71 -12.59 -14.65
CA GLU A 82 -5.67 -11.49 -14.82
C GLU A 82 -6.96 -11.74 -14.01
N ALA A 83 -7.39 -12.98 -13.88
CA ALA A 83 -8.54 -13.35 -13.05
C ALA A 83 -8.29 -13.06 -11.57
N ASP A 84 -7.10 -13.35 -11.07
CA ASP A 84 -6.69 -13.01 -9.70
C ASP A 84 -6.63 -11.50 -9.49
N ALA A 85 -6.15 -10.74 -10.47
CA ALA A 85 -6.14 -9.29 -10.43
C ALA A 85 -7.56 -8.72 -10.36
N MET A 86 -8.49 -9.28 -11.12
CA MET A 86 -9.91 -8.91 -11.07
C MET A 86 -10.54 -9.24 -9.72
N ALA A 87 -10.27 -10.43 -9.17
CA ALA A 87 -10.73 -10.84 -7.86
C ALA A 87 -10.15 -9.91 -6.76
N LYS A 88 -8.88 -9.55 -6.87
CA LYS A 88 -8.22 -8.62 -5.95
C LYS A 88 -8.84 -7.21 -6.02
N ALA A 89 -9.12 -6.70 -7.22
CA ALA A 89 -9.79 -5.42 -7.40
C ALA A 89 -11.19 -5.42 -6.77
N LYS A 90 -11.97 -6.48 -6.95
CA LYS A 90 -13.27 -6.64 -6.32
C LYS A 90 -13.17 -6.68 -4.78
N ALA A 91 -12.18 -7.40 -4.24
CA ALA A 91 -11.96 -7.47 -2.81
C ALA A 91 -11.62 -6.09 -2.21
N VAL A 92 -10.78 -5.32 -2.88
CA VAL A 92 -10.45 -3.93 -2.47
C VAL A 92 -11.70 -3.05 -2.52
N LEU A 93 -12.47 -3.08 -3.61
CA LEU A 93 -13.71 -2.30 -3.75
C LEU A 93 -14.75 -2.69 -2.69
N GLY A 94 -14.81 -3.96 -2.29
CA GLY A 94 -15.70 -4.42 -1.23
C GLY A 94 -15.37 -3.89 0.17
N MET A 95 -14.22 -3.26 0.35
CA MET A 95 -13.78 -2.62 1.59
C MET A 95 -13.86 -1.09 1.56
N LEU A 96 -14.08 -0.50 0.39
CA LEU A 96 -14.08 0.95 0.20
C LEU A 96 -15.52 1.46 -0.01
N PRO A 97 -15.81 2.71 0.39
CA PRO A 97 -17.07 3.36 0.04
C PRO A 97 -17.14 3.63 -1.47
N ALA A 98 -18.32 3.87 -2.02
CA ALA A 98 -18.47 4.22 -3.42
C ALA A 98 -17.86 5.61 -3.76
N ASN A 99 -17.82 6.49 -2.77
CA ASN A 99 -17.21 7.83 -2.86
C ASN A 99 -16.83 8.33 -1.45
N ASN A 100 -16.15 9.46 -1.38
CA ASN A 100 -15.66 10.04 -0.12
C ASN A 100 -16.75 10.64 0.80
N LEU A 101 -18.02 10.63 0.39
CA LEU A 101 -19.15 11.09 1.19
C LEU A 101 -19.98 9.94 1.78
N GLU A 102 -19.69 8.73 1.39
CA GLU A 102 -20.35 7.51 1.85
C GLU A 102 -19.46 6.72 2.82
N ASP A 103 -20.09 5.90 3.64
CA ASP A 103 -19.38 4.98 4.53
C ASP A 103 -18.98 3.70 3.78
N ALA A 104 -17.89 3.08 4.21
CA ALA A 104 -17.49 1.76 3.73
C ALA A 104 -18.55 0.70 4.07
N PRO A 105 -18.70 -0.36 3.25
CA PRO A 105 -19.65 -1.42 3.51
C PRO A 105 -19.45 -2.06 4.88
N PHE A 106 -20.54 -2.28 5.60
CA PHE A 106 -20.56 -2.85 6.94
C PHE A 106 -21.20 -4.25 6.94
N SER A 107 -20.53 -5.24 7.53
CA SER A 107 -21.07 -6.58 7.72
C SER A 107 -20.44 -7.22 8.95
N VAL A 108 -21.23 -7.54 9.97
CA VAL A 108 -20.74 -8.26 11.17
C VAL A 108 -20.92 -9.76 10.93
N GLU A 109 -19.82 -10.49 10.97
CA GLU A 109 -19.79 -11.95 10.82
C GLU A 109 -19.11 -12.64 12.02
N GLU A 110 -18.48 -11.89 12.93
CA GLU A 110 -17.70 -12.43 14.04
C GLU A 110 -18.16 -11.90 15.41
N ASP A 111 -17.86 -12.67 16.46
CA ASP A 111 -18.08 -12.25 17.85
C ASP A 111 -17.13 -11.10 18.21
N MET A 112 -17.71 -9.94 18.52
CA MET A 112 -16.99 -8.74 18.92
C MET A 112 -16.28 -8.88 20.29
N ASN A 113 -16.65 -9.88 21.10
CA ASN A 113 -16.06 -10.16 22.42
C ASN A 113 -15.02 -11.29 22.38
N ARG A 114 -14.58 -11.71 21.19
CA ARG A 114 -13.55 -12.74 21.07
C ARG A 114 -12.28 -12.32 21.81
N GLN A 115 -11.69 -13.24 22.56
CA GLN A 115 -10.39 -13.02 23.16
C GLN A 115 -9.29 -13.27 22.13
N LEU A 116 -8.30 -12.39 22.11
CA LEU A 116 -7.10 -12.58 21.30
C LEU A 116 -6.14 -13.47 22.10
N GLU A 117 -5.97 -14.70 21.65
CA GLU A 117 -5.06 -15.66 22.26
C GLU A 117 -3.70 -15.66 21.51
N GLY A 118 -2.62 -15.96 22.22
CA GLY A 118 -1.31 -16.20 21.60
C GLY A 118 -0.49 -14.97 21.26
N PHE A 119 -0.79 -13.81 21.86
CA PHE A 119 0.03 -12.62 21.71
C PHE A 119 1.30 -12.71 22.55
N GLU A 120 2.43 -12.99 21.90
CA GLU A 120 3.75 -12.85 22.51
C GLU A 120 4.41 -11.52 22.09
N ALA A 121 5.16 -10.93 22.99
CA ALA A 121 5.96 -9.76 22.68
C ALA A 121 6.96 -10.11 21.57
N GLY A 122 6.87 -9.38 20.43
CA GLY A 122 7.75 -9.59 19.29
C GLY A 122 7.18 -10.42 18.14
N CYS A 123 5.87 -10.69 18.13
CA CYS A 123 5.21 -11.29 16.95
C CYS A 123 5.39 -10.42 15.68
N ASP A 124 5.22 -11.02 14.51
CA ASP A 124 5.25 -10.29 13.25
C ASP A 124 4.05 -9.34 13.14
N GLY A 125 4.28 -8.14 12.62
CA GLY A 125 3.23 -7.15 12.45
C GLY A 125 2.08 -7.59 11.54
N ALA A 126 2.34 -8.46 10.56
CA ALA A 126 1.30 -9.02 9.72
C ALA A 126 0.44 -10.04 10.50
N GLU A 127 1.05 -10.85 11.35
CA GLU A 127 0.35 -11.78 12.26
C GLU A 127 -0.49 -11.02 13.29
N LEU A 128 0.06 -9.95 13.84
CA LEU A 128 -0.64 -9.08 14.77
C LEU A 128 -1.89 -8.45 14.13
N ILE A 129 -1.76 -7.91 12.91
CA ILE A 129 -2.89 -7.34 12.17
C ILE A 129 -3.93 -8.43 11.86
N ALA A 130 -3.49 -9.63 11.44
CA ALA A 130 -4.39 -10.73 11.14
C ALA A 130 -5.17 -11.21 12.38
N ALA A 131 -4.56 -11.14 13.56
CA ALA A 131 -5.23 -11.48 14.82
C ALA A 131 -6.22 -10.40 15.29
N LEU A 132 -5.93 -9.12 15.03
CA LEU A 132 -6.83 -8.00 15.38
C LEU A 132 -8.02 -7.89 14.43
N ALA A 133 -7.82 -8.18 13.15
CA ALA A 133 -8.85 -8.10 12.14
C ALA A 133 -9.83 -9.31 12.18
N ASP A 134 -11.00 -9.12 11.61
CA ASP A 134 -11.95 -10.22 11.38
C ASP A 134 -11.32 -11.26 10.42
N ALA A 135 -11.56 -12.54 10.67
CA ALA A 135 -10.88 -13.64 9.98
C ALA A 135 -10.99 -13.54 8.45
N GLY A 136 -9.86 -13.68 7.76
CA GLY A 136 -9.80 -13.64 6.29
C GLY A 136 -10.09 -12.29 5.65
N SER A 137 -10.28 -11.22 6.45
CA SER A 137 -10.60 -9.89 5.92
C SER A 137 -9.37 -9.06 5.52
N VAL A 138 -8.15 -9.47 5.88
CA VAL A 138 -6.94 -8.65 5.72
C VAL A 138 -6.47 -8.60 4.27
N LEU A 139 -6.30 -7.40 3.75
CA LEU A 139 -5.66 -7.11 2.46
C LEU A 139 -4.40 -6.28 2.69
N GLU A 140 -3.23 -6.91 2.66
CA GLU A 140 -1.93 -6.24 2.83
C GLU A 140 -1.50 -5.55 1.54
N PHE A 141 -1.21 -4.24 1.63
CA PHE A 141 -0.76 -3.39 0.53
C PHE A 141 0.78 -3.35 0.45
N GLY A 142 1.33 -3.64 -0.72
CA GLY A 142 2.78 -3.55 -0.98
C GLY A 142 3.57 -4.53 -0.10
N LYS A 143 3.12 -5.78 -0.02
CA LYS A 143 3.82 -6.85 0.71
C LYS A 143 5.26 -7.02 0.19
N GLY A 144 6.23 -6.98 1.11
CA GLY A 144 7.65 -7.14 0.75
C GLY A 144 8.34 -5.87 0.23
N HIS A 145 7.64 -4.74 0.10
CA HIS A 145 8.28 -3.47 -0.25
C HIS A 145 9.15 -2.92 0.90
N THR A 146 8.63 -2.95 2.11
CA THR A 146 9.33 -2.52 3.33
C THR A 146 8.95 -3.43 4.49
N GLN A 147 9.60 -3.28 5.64
CA GLN A 147 9.19 -3.97 6.88
C GLN A 147 7.93 -3.37 7.52
N ALA A 148 7.50 -2.17 7.08
CA ALA A 148 6.22 -1.63 7.51
C ALA A 148 5.09 -2.39 6.79
N VAL A 149 4.07 -2.79 7.56
CA VAL A 149 2.85 -3.41 7.04
C VAL A 149 1.75 -2.35 6.97
N THR A 150 1.10 -2.27 5.84
CA THR A 150 -0.11 -1.45 5.64
C THR A 150 -1.19 -2.36 5.06
N ALA A 151 -2.34 -2.42 5.71
CA ALA A 151 -3.41 -3.32 5.31
C ALA A 151 -4.79 -2.70 5.55
N LEU A 152 -5.74 -2.98 4.66
CA LEU A 152 -7.15 -2.88 5.00
C LEU A 152 -7.59 -4.21 5.63
N GLY A 153 -8.43 -4.13 6.62
CA GLY A 153 -9.10 -5.28 7.23
C GLY A 153 -10.41 -4.85 7.83
N LYS A 154 -11.21 -5.79 8.32
CA LYS A 154 -12.40 -5.46 9.07
C LYS A 154 -12.15 -5.65 10.56
N MET A 155 -12.74 -4.81 11.39
CA MET A 155 -12.88 -5.00 12.83
C MET A 155 -14.36 -4.84 13.18
N ALA A 156 -14.93 -5.89 13.72
CA ALA A 156 -16.37 -5.92 13.99
C ALA A 156 -17.20 -5.51 12.75
N GLY A 157 -16.84 -6.02 11.59
CA GLY A 157 -17.49 -5.75 10.31
C GLY A 157 -17.24 -4.38 9.67
N ARG A 158 -16.50 -3.48 10.32
CA ARG A 158 -16.14 -2.16 9.79
C ARG A 158 -14.75 -2.19 9.17
N THR A 159 -14.59 -1.57 8.01
CA THR A 159 -13.28 -1.41 7.39
C THR A 159 -12.37 -0.52 8.24
N VAL A 160 -11.16 -0.98 8.50
CA VAL A 160 -10.11 -0.31 9.26
C VAL A 160 -8.79 -0.37 8.47
N ALA A 161 -8.05 0.70 8.49
CA ALA A 161 -6.72 0.79 7.93
C ALA A 161 -5.68 0.48 9.03
N PHE A 162 -4.99 -0.65 8.91
CA PHE A 162 -3.94 -1.05 9.83
C PHE A 162 -2.58 -0.59 9.33
N VAL A 163 -1.81 -0.01 10.22
CA VAL A 163 -0.43 0.39 10.00
C VAL A 163 0.45 -0.25 11.08
N TYR A 164 1.46 -1.01 10.67
CA TYR A 164 2.53 -1.45 11.55
C TYR A 164 3.84 -0.83 11.08
N THR A 165 4.54 -0.14 11.97
CA THR A 165 5.73 0.64 11.61
C THR A 165 6.95 -0.22 11.22
N GLY A 166 6.93 -1.50 11.58
CA GLY A 166 8.09 -2.39 11.47
C GLY A 166 9.06 -2.22 12.65
N LYS A 167 9.82 -3.26 12.94
CA LYS A 167 10.81 -3.27 14.02
C LYS A 167 12.02 -2.40 13.71
N GLY A 168 12.62 -1.84 14.76
CA GLY A 168 13.87 -1.08 14.70
C GLY A 168 13.71 0.29 14.03
N ASP A 169 14.82 0.83 13.52
CA ASP A 169 14.86 2.19 12.99
C ASP A 169 14.09 2.35 11.69
N THR A 170 13.32 3.42 11.62
CA THR A 170 12.45 3.72 10.48
C THR A 170 13.20 4.49 9.40
N CYS A 171 13.16 4.02 8.17
CA CYS A 171 13.76 4.66 7.00
C CYS A 171 12.72 5.44 6.17
N ASP A 172 13.21 6.23 5.22
CA ASP A 172 12.39 7.06 4.32
C ASP A 172 11.32 6.26 3.56
N ASN A 173 11.65 5.07 3.07
CA ASN A 173 10.69 4.23 2.34
C ASN A 173 9.54 3.72 3.21
N ARG A 174 9.82 3.35 4.48
CA ARG A 174 8.76 2.97 5.43
C ARG A 174 7.81 4.15 5.68
N MET A 175 8.35 5.32 5.97
CA MET A 175 7.56 6.52 6.25
C MET A 175 6.73 6.96 5.06
N LYS A 176 7.28 6.92 3.84
CA LYS A 176 6.55 7.23 2.60
C LYS A 176 5.40 6.26 2.35
N LYS A 177 5.63 4.95 2.58
CA LYS A 177 4.59 3.93 2.46
C LYS A 177 3.43 4.21 3.42
N ILE A 178 3.75 4.45 4.70
CA ILE A 178 2.75 4.74 5.75
C ILE A 178 2.01 6.05 5.43
N ALA A 179 2.73 7.13 5.14
CA ALA A 179 2.12 8.42 4.86
C ALA A 179 1.13 8.37 3.69
N ARG A 180 1.49 7.66 2.61
CA ARG A 180 0.58 7.46 1.48
C ARG A 180 -0.67 6.68 1.88
N PHE A 181 -0.50 5.63 2.69
CA PHE A 181 -1.61 4.79 3.12
C PHE A 181 -2.55 5.50 4.09
N VAL A 182 -2.02 6.30 5.02
CA VAL A 182 -2.83 7.13 5.93
C VAL A 182 -3.65 8.15 5.15
N ARG A 183 -3.07 8.85 4.17
CA ARG A 183 -3.81 9.77 3.30
C ARG A 183 -4.89 9.08 2.47
N PHE A 184 -4.60 7.86 1.99
CA PHE A 184 -5.60 7.05 1.30
C PHE A 184 -6.77 6.70 2.22
N ALA A 185 -6.50 6.26 3.44
CA ALA A 185 -7.54 5.94 4.44
C ALA A 185 -8.38 7.18 4.79
N ASP A 186 -7.72 8.34 4.98
CA ASP A 186 -8.39 9.60 5.28
C ASP A 186 -9.33 10.06 4.16
N CYS A 187 -8.93 9.91 2.89
CA CYS A 187 -9.77 10.25 1.74
C CYS A 187 -11.13 9.54 1.76
N TYR A 188 -11.20 8.34 2.33
CA TYR A 188 -12.38 7.50 2.37
C TYR A 188 -12.95 7.31 3.77
N ASN A 189 -12.57 8.17 4.70
CA ASN A 189 -13.07 8.19 6.08
C ASN A 189 -12.87 6.86 6.83
N ILE A 190 -11.82 6.12 6.46
CA ILE A 190 -11.47 4.83 7.07
C ILE A 190 -10.60 5.09 8.29
N PRO A 191 -11.02 4.62 9.49
CA PRO A 191 -10.21 4.80 10.70
C PRO A 191 -8.87 4.07 10.60
N VAL A 192 -7.83 4.68 11.20
CA VAL A 192 -6.46 4.16 11.17
C VAL A 192 -6.08 3.63 12.55
N VAL A 193 -5.65 2.37 12.60
CA VAL A 193 -5.05 1.75 13.79
C VAL A 193 -3.55 1.60 13.54
N SER A 194 -2.73 2.25 14.37
CA SER A 194 -1.28 2.28 14.23
C SER A 194 -0.61 1.47 15.34
N LEU A 195 0.13 0.45 14.92
CA LEU A 195 0.92 -0.42 15.79
C LEU A 195 2.39 0.04 15.66
N VAL A 196 2.89 0.71 16.69
CA VAL A 196 4.21 1.34 16.67
C VAL A 196 5.23 0.44 17.36
N ASP A 197 6.24 -0.01 16.59
CA ASP A 197 7.34 -0.86 17.06
C ASP A 197 8.71 -0.33 16.55
N SER A 198 8.77 0.98 16.26
CA SER A 198 10.02 1.60 15.80
C SER A 198 10.78 2.23 16.95
N THR A 199 12.12 2.13 16.89
CA THR A 199 13.05 2.66 17.91
C THR A 199 13.53 4.07 17.62
N GLY A 200 13.43 4.52 16.36
CA GLY A 200 13.88 5.85 15.97
C GLY A 200 13.99 6.01 14.45
N LEU A 201 14.73 7.02 14.03
CA LEU A 201 15.03 7.28 12.62
C LEU A 201 16.37 6.63 12.24
N LYS A 202 16.37 5.92 11.11
CA LYS A 202 17.57 5.27 10.60
C LYS A 202 18.60 6.30 10.16
N LEU A 203 19.80 6.19 10.69
CA LEU A 203 20.95 6.97 10.28
C LEU A 203 21.60 6.33 9.03
N PHE A 204 22.06 7.18 8.13
CA PHE A 204 22.77 6.79 6.92
C PHE A 204 24.10 7.54 6.85
N ASP A 205 25.03 7.03 6.08
CA ASP A 205 26.38 7.55 5.89
C ASP A 205 26.44 8.75 4.94
N THR A 206 25.42 8.95 4.09
CA THR A 206 25.38 10.05 3.13
C THR A 206 24.35 11.12 3.51
N VAL A 207 24.69 12.38 3.23
CA VAL A 207 23.82 13.54 3.52
C VAL A 207 22.51 13.43 2.76
N GLU A 208 22.53 13.01 1.51
CA GLU A 208 21.34 12.84 0.67
C GLU A 208 20.36 11.86 1.29
N ARG A 209 20.84 10.74 1.83
CA ARG A 209 20.01 9.74 2.51
C ARG A 209 19.46 10.26 3.84
N GLN A 210 20.27 11.02 4.59
CA GLN A 210 19.82 11.69 5.82
C GLN A 210 18.69 12.67 5.53
N MET A 211 18.85 13.51 4.49
CA MET A 211 17.79 14.46 4.09
C MET A 211 16.55 13.74 3.55
N ALA A 212 16.69 12.62 2.87
CA ALA A 212 15.55 11.81 2.43
C ALA A 212 14.72 11.29 3.62
N VAL A 213 15.38 10.85 4.70
CA VAL A 213 14.73 10.43 5.95
C VAL A 213 13.99 11.61 6.59
N LEU A 214 14.64 12.77 6.72
CA LEU A 214 14.04 13.97 7.31
C LEU A 214 12.80 14.44 6.54
N ASN A 215 12.88 14.48 5.20
CA ASN A 215 11.75 14.84 4.34
C ASN A 215 10.60 13.83 4.46
N ALA A 216 10.91 12.54 4.53
CA ALA A 216 9.89 11.50 4.71
C ALA A 216 9.24 11.57 6.10
N ALA A 217 10.01 11.90 7.15
CA ALA A 217 9.47 12.12 8.49
C ALA A 217 8.47 13.29 8.51
N SER A 218 8.83 14.42 7.92
CA SER A 218 7.91 15.56 7.76
C SER A 218 6.62 15.17 7.03
N THR A 219 6.77 14.42 5.92
CA THR A 219 5.61 13.95 5.14
C THR A 219 4.70 13.03 5.96
N LEU A 220 5.28 12.17 6.81
CA LEU A 220 4.53 11.28 7.69
C LEU A 220 3.77 12.07 8.77
N VAL A 221 4.45 13.04 9.40
CA VAL A 221 3.82 13.93 10.40
C VAL A 221 2.64 14.68 9.78
N TYR A 222 2.81 15.27 8.59
CA TYR A 222 1.71 15.93 7.88
C TYR A 222 0.56 14.97 7.59
N ALA A 223 0.83 13.76 7.10
CA ALA A 223 -0.22 12.79 6.81
C ALA A 223 -1.09 12.47 8.04
N TYR A 224 -0.47 12.29 9.20
CA TYR A 224 -1.22 12.05 10.44
C TYR A 224 -1.88 13.32 11.02
N SER A 225 -1.28 14.49 10.85
CA SER A 225 -1.82 15.75 11.37
C SER A 225 -3.02 16.24 10.57
N GLU A 226 -2.95 16.09 9.25
CA GLU A 226 -4.00 16.53 8.33
C GLU A 226 -5.19 15.56 8.30
N ALA A 227 -4.95 14.27 8.55
CA ALA A 227 -6.01 13.26 8.54
C ALA A 227 -7.11 13.59 9.54
N THR A 228 -8.36 13.61 9.06
CA THR A 228 -9.57 13.92 9.82
C THR A 228 -10.26 12.67 10.35
N THR A 229 -9.98 11.50 9.76
CA THR A 229 -10.50 10.21 10.20
C THR A 229 -10.01 9.83 11.60
N GLY A 230 -10.72 8.91 12.27
CA GLY A 230 -10.34 8.39 13.59
C GLY A 230 -8.94 7.72 13.54
N LYS A 231 -8.10 8.02 14.54
CA LYS A 231 -6.72 7.47 14.63
C LYS A 231 -6.46 6.97 16.04
N VAL A 232 -5.93 5.75 16.14
CA VAL A 232 -5.51 5.11 17.40
C VAL A 232 -4.11 4.53 17.23
#